data_36805aba493afe4c6e951cf3bd811517
#
_entry.id   36805aba493afe4c6e951cf3bd811517
#
_cell.length_a   1.000
_cell.length_b   1.000
_cell.length_c   1.000
_cell.angle_alpha   90.00
_cell.angle_beta   90.00
_cell.angle_gamma   90.00
#
_symmetry.space_group_name_H-M   'P 1'
#
loop_
_entity.id
_entity.type
_entity.pdbx_description
1 polymer ?
#
loop_
_entity_poly.entity_id
_entity_poly.type
_entity_poly.pdbx_seq_one_letter_code
_entity_poly.pdbx_strand_id
1 'polypeptide(L)'
;MTSTLHALDHAARLVEILSEPGFPGGVSGAFHDIRAVELYEQAMRATRAVGESITAESALTERAESISWTVSAEGGSSLAEIERAAKEVDAMQRGHRVATLAAVAPGKLTAAEAFARIDAARRFDRIVHHAWRASAHLLGRGEHAVDAIDQKT
;
A
#
# COMPACT_ATOMS: atom_id res chain seq x y z
N MET A 1 19.94 -11.05 5.39
CA MET A 1 20.16 -9.67 5.86
C MET A 1 19.60 -8.61 4.91
N THR A 2 19.66 -8.76 3.60
CA THR A 2 19.11 -7.81 2.61
C THR A 2 17.59 -7.58 2.73
N SER A 3 16.80 -8.62 2.96
CA SER A 3 15.33 -8.51 3.04
C SER A 3 14.85 -7.61 4.18
N THR A 4 15.47 -7.70 5.36
CA THR A 4 15.11 -6.85 6.52
C THR A 4 15.44 -5.38 6.27
N LEU A 5 16.57 -5.07 5.62
CA LEU A 5 16.93 -3.70 5.27
C LEU A 5 15.93 -3.10 4.26
N HIS A 6 15.52 -3.87 3.26
CA HIS A 6 14.49 -3.44 2.31
C HIS A 6 13.13 -3.21 3.00
N ALA A 7 12.75 -4.09 3.95
CA ALA A 7 11.54 -3.89 4.73
C ALA A 7 11.57 -2.57 5.50
N LEU A 8 12.71 -2.27 6.15
CA LEU A 8 12.89 -1.01 6.89
C LEU A 8 12.87 0.22 5.98
N ASP A 9 13.49 0.15 4.79
CA ASP A 9 13.44 1.25 3.82
C ASP A 9 11.99 1.53 3.39
N HIS A 10 11.22 0.51 3.01
CA HIS A 10 9.82 0.68 2.65
C HIS A 10 8.96 1.17 3.82
N ALA A 11 9.22 0.69 5.04
CA ALA A 11 8.53 1.18 6.23
C ALA A 11 8.84 2.66 6.51
N ALA A 12 10.10 3.08 6.38
CA ALA A 12 10.49 4.48 6.52
C ALA A 12 9.80 5.37 5.48
N ARG A 13 9.76 4.95 4.23
CA ARG A 13 9.02 5.65 3.17
C ARG A 13 7.53 5.74 3.45
N LEU A 14 6.93 4.69 3.99
CA LEU A 14 5.52 4.70 4.38
C LEU A 14 5.28 5.75 5.48
N VAL A 15 6.13 5.80 6.51
CA VAL A 15 6.05 6.81 7.58
C VAL A 15 6.20 8.23 7.02
N GLU A 16 7.16 8.45 6.10
CA GLU A 16 7.35 9.73 5.44
C GLU A 16 6.08 10.20 4.73
N ILE A 17 5.47 9.34 3.90
CA ILE A 17 4.27 9.66 3.15
C ILE A 17 3.07 9.92 4.08
N LEU A 18 2.93 9.14 5.15
CA LEU A 18 1.85 9.33 6.13
C LEU A 18 2.02 10.59 6.98
N SER A 19 3.26 11.10 7.11
CA SER A 19 3.58 12.34 7.82
C SER A 19 3.32 13.60 6.99
N GLU A 20 3.13 13.47 5.67
CA GLU A 20 2.71 14.59 4.83
C GLU A 20 1.32 15.13 5.28
N PRO A 21 1.00 16.43 5.04
CA PRO A 21 -0.32 16.97 5.34
C PRO A 21 -1.43 16.07 4.82
N GLY A 22 -2.45 15.84 5.65
CA GLY A 22 -3.56 14.95 5.31
C GLY A 22 -4.26 15.33 4.01
N PHE A 23 -5.03 14.41 3.47
CA PHE A 23 -5.85 14.67 2.28
C PHE A 23 -6.85 15.79 2.58
N PRO A 24 -6.95 16.85 1.76
CA PRO A 24 -7.99 17.86 1.92
C PRO A 24 -9.38 17.21 1.91
N GLY A 25 -10.15 17.39 2.98
CA GLY A 25 -11.45 16.74 3.14
C GLY A 25 -11.41 15.25 3.50
N GLY A 26 -10.24 14.74 3.94
CA GLY A 26 -10.05 13.32 4.26
C GLY A 26 -9.95 12.42 3.00
N VAL A 27 -9.86 11.11 3.22
CA VAL A 27 -9.79 10.13 2.13
C VAL A 27 -11.04 10.20 1.24
N SER A 28 -12.22 10.30 1.83
CA SER A 28 -13.49 10.40 1.09
C SER A 28 -13.61 11.68 0.27
N GLY A 29 -12.98 12.79 0.68
CA GLY A 29 -12.95 14.04 -0.10
C GLY A 29 -11.97 14.01 -1.27
N ALA A 30 -10.88 13.25 -1.13
CA ALA A 30 -9.87 13.06 -2.15
C ALA A 30 -10.33 12.11 -3.27
N PHE A 31 -11.12 11.09 -2.91
CA PHE A 31 -11.64 10.09 -3.82
C PHE A 31 -13.16 10.17 -3.86
N HIS A 32 -13.72 10.59 -4.99
CA HIS A 32 -15.16 10.45 -5.25
C HIS A 32 -15.55 9.00 -5.59
N ASP A 33 -14.57 8.11 -5.68
CA ASP A 33 -14.76 6.70 -5.98
C ASP A 33 -14.78 5.91 -4.67
N ILE A 34 -15.95 5.42 -4.30
CA ILE A 34 -16.16 4.57 -3.12
C ILE A 34 -15.24 3.34 -3.17
N ARG A 35 -14.99 2.80 -4.36
CA ARG A 35 -14.11 1.63 -4.53
C ARG A 35 -12.66 1.92 -4.11
N ALA A 36 -12.15 3.12 -4.39
CA ALA A 36 -10.81 3.52 -3.97
C ALA A 36 -10.70 3.59 -2.44
N VAL A 37 -11.73 4.10 -1.77
CA VAL A 37 -11.79 4.17 -0.30
C VAL A 37 -11.82 2.75 0.29
N GLU A 38 -12.65 1.86 -0.23
CA GLU A 38 -12.73 0.46 0.21
C GLU A 38 -11.39 -0.27 0.08
N LEU A 39 -10.70 -0.10 -1.06
CA LEU A 39 -9.38 -0.70 -1.30
C LEU A 39 -8.33 -0.18 -0.33
N TYR A 40 -8.34 1.12 -0.03
CA TYR A 40 -7.45 1.69 0.97
C TYR A 40 -7.68 1.07 2.35
N GLU A 41 -8.93 1.03 2.81
CA GLU A 41 -9.27 0.45 4.10
C GLU A 41 -8.90 -1.03 4.18
N GLN A 42 -9.13 -1.78 3.11
CA GLN A 42 -8.75 -3.18 3.01
C GLN A 42 -7.23 -3.35 3.10
N ALA A 43 -6.45 -2.57 2.33
CA ALA A 43 -5.00 -2.62 2.36
C ALA A 43 -4.45 -2.26 3.75
N MET A 44 -5.01 -1.25 4.41
CA MET A 44 -4.58 -0.84 5.75
C MET A 44 -4.91 -1.89 6.82
N ARG A 45 -6.09 -2.53 6.75
CA ARG A 45 -6.43 -3.64 7.65
C ARG A 45 -5.50 -4.83 7.46
N ALA A 46 -5.23 -5.22 6.22
CA ALA A 46 -4.33 -6.32 5.92
C ALA A 46 -2.88 -6.04 6.35
N THR A 47 -2.39 -4.79 6.17
CA THR A 47 -1.07 -4.37 6.66
C THR A 47 -0.97 -4.47 8.18
N ARG A 48 -2.01 -4.05 8.90
CA ARG A 48 -2.08 -4.19 10.36
C ARG A 48 -2.03 -5.65 10.78
N ALA A 49 -2.80 -6.53 10.14
CA ALA A 49 -2.83 -7.95 10.43
C ALA A 49 -1.45 -8.61 10.24
N VAL A 50 -0.69 -8.22 9.19
CA VAL A 50 0.70 -8.66 9.03
C VAL A 50 1.57 -8.17 10.20
N GLY A 51 1.47 -6.91 10.58
CA GLY A 51 2.24 -6.35 11.71
C GLY A 51 1.93 -7.08 13.03
N GLU A 52 0.67 -7.35 13.30
CA GLU A 52 0.23 -8.09 14.49
C GLU A 52 0.73 -9.54 14.50
N SER A 53 0.71 -10.24 13.35
CA SER A 53 1.23 -11.60 13.23
C SER A 53 2.73 -11.68 13.51
N ILE A 54 3.51 -10.73 12.98
CA ILE A 54 4.96 -10.65 13.21
C ILE A 54 5.26 -10.38 14.69
N THR A 55 4.51 -9.48 15.33
CA THR A 55 4.69 -9.13 16.75
C THR A 55 4.35 -10.32 17.64
N ALA A 56 3.28 -11.05 17.35
CA ALA A 56 2.89 -12.25 18.11
C ALA A 56 3.95 -13.35 18.00
N GLU A 57 4.49 -13.61 16.81
CA GLU A 57 5.57 -14.58 16.60
C GLU A 57 6.87 -14.18 17.33
N SER A 58 7.24 -12.89 17.29
CA SER A 58 8.42 -12.40 18.05
C SER A 58 8.28 -12.63 19.54
N ALA A 59 7.12 -12.39 20.13
CA ALA A 59 6.86 -12.61 21.55
C ALA A 59 6.92 -14.11 21.96
N LEU A 60 6.59 -15.02 21.03
CA LEU A 60 6.70 -16.46 21.22
C LEU A 60 8.15 -16.94 21.08
N THR A 61 8.93 -16.30 20.22
CA THR A 61 10.32 -16.70 19.89
C THR A 61 11.32 -16.24 20.95
N GLU A 62 11.04 -15.17 21.70
CA GLU A 62 11.86 -14.81 22.90
C GLU A 62 11.90 -15.93 23.95
N ARG A 63 11.00 -16.92 23.85
CA ARG A 63 10.95 -18.12 24.70
C ARG A 63 11.61 -19.36 24.09
N ALA A 64 11.99 -19.33 22.81
CA ALA A 64 12.58 -20.45 22.09
C ALA A 64 13.96 -20.08 21.54
N GLU A 65 14.99 -20.84 21.84
CA GLU A 65 16.40 -20.60 21.46
C GLU A 65 16.70 -20.74 19.94
N SER A 66 15.71 -20.90 19.09
CA SER A 66 15.90 -20.97 17.63
C SER A 66 14.84 -20.15 16.88
N ILE A 67 15.30 -19.12 16.20
CA ILE A 67 14.46 -18.29 15.32
C ILE A 67 14.24 -19.04 14.01
N SER A 68 13.13 -19.74 13.87
CA SER A 68 12.61 -20.21 12.59
C SER A 68 11.43 -19.33 12.18
N TRP A 69 11.64 -18.45 11.19
CA TRP A 69 10.58 -17.61 10.63
C TRP A 69 9.65 -18.47 9.77
N THR A 70 8.68 -19.10 10.40
CA THR A 70 7.56 -19.73 9.67
C THR A 70 6.46 -18.70 9.49
N VAL A 71 6.21 -18.31 8.26
CA VAL A 71 5.07 -17.44 7.93
C VAL A 71 3.79 -18.17 8.31
N SER A 72 3.04 -17.62 9.26
CA SER A 72 1.72 -18.17 9.58
C SER A 72 0.82 -18.15 8.35
N ALA A 73 -0.13 -19.10 8.28
CA ALA A 73 -1.11 -19.12 7.18
C ALA A 73 -1.91 -17.80 7.10
N GLU A 74 -2.16 -17.17 8.24
CA GLU A 74 -2.85 -15.87 8.36
C GLU A 74 -2.02 -14.74 7.77
N GLY A 75 -0.72 -14.66 8.06
CA GLY A 75 0.17 -13.67 7.46
C GLY A 75 0.28 -13.81 5.94
N GLY A 76 0.26 -15.04 5.42
CA GLY A 76 0.23 -15.32 3.99
C GLY A 76 -1.06 -14.84 3.31
N SER A 77 -2.21 -15.02 3.95
CA SER A 77 -3.51 -14.52 3.46
C SER A 77 -3.56 -13.00 3.42
N SER A 78 -3.13 -12.35 4.50
CA SER A 78 -3.10 -10.88 4.60
C SER A 78 -2.16 -10.27 3.55
N LEU A 79 -1.00 -10.89 3.29
CA LEU A 79 -0.09 -10.42 2.24
C LEU A 79 -0.73 -10.49 0.85
N ALA A 80 -1.45 -11.57 0.54
CA ALA A 80 -2.15 -11.71 -0.74
C ALA A 80 -3.26 -10.65 -0.90
N GLU A 81 -3.92 -10.25 0.19
CA GLU A 81 -4.90 -9.16 0.17
C GLU A 81 -4.27 -7.80 -0.11
N ILE A 82 -3.13 -7.49 0.53
CA ILE A 82 -2.40 -6.25 0.26
C ILE A 82 -1.91 -6.22 -1.20
N GLU A 83 -1.36 -7.32 -1.70
CA GLU A 83 -0.90 -7.43 -3.09
C GLU A 83 -2.02 -7.20 -4.09
N ARG A 84 -3.17 -7.81 -3.86
CA ARG A 84 -4.37 -7.60 -4.70
C ARG A 84 -4.80 -6.15 -4.69
N ALA A 85 -4.89 -5.53 -3.50
CA ALA A 85 -5.26 -4.12 -3.37
C ALA A 85 -4.26 -3.20 -4.10
N ALA A 86 -2.95 -3.47 -4.02
CA ALA A 86 -1.92 -2.70 -4.72
C ALA A 86 -2.10 -2.76 -6.26
N LYS A 87 -2.37 -3.95 -6.80
CA LYS A 87 -2.63 -4.14 -8.24
C LYS A 87 -3.91 -3.42 -8.70
N GLU A 88 -4.98 -3.47 -7.91
CA GLU A 88 -6.24 -2.80 -8.22
C GLU A 88 -6.09 -1.27 -8.15
N VAL A 89 -5.34 -0.74 -7.17
CA VAL A 89 -5.06 0.70 -7.04
C VAL A 89 -4.26 1.21 -8.25
N ASP A 90 -3.19 0.50 -8.65
CA ASP A 90 -2.41 0.86 -9.85
C ASP A 90 -3.29 0.89 -11.11
N ALA A 91 -4.16 -0.11 -11.29
CA ALA A 91 -5.08 -0.14 -12.42
C ALA A 91 -6.08 1.04 -12.41
N MET A 92 -6.61 1.38 -11.22
CA MET A 92 -7.54 2.50 -11.06
C MET A 92 -6.88 3.86 -11.29
N GLN A 93 -5.62 4.04 -10.86
CA GLN A 93 -4.91 5.30 -10.98
C GLN A 93 -4.85 5.81 -12.42
N ARG A 94 -4.60 4.93 -13.37
CA ARG A 94 -4.55 5.28 -14.80
C ARG A 94 -5.89 5.80 -15.33
N GLY A 95 -6.97 5.08 -15.02
CA GLY A 95 -8.34 5.47 -15.40
C GLY A 95 -8.77 6.77 -14.71
N HIS A 96 -8.49 6.90 -13.42
CA HIS A 96 -8.80 8.10 -12.64
C HIS A 96 -8.12 9.35 -13.19
N ARG A 97 -6.84 9.27 -13.56
CA ARG A 97 -6.10 10.38 -14.16
C ARG A 97 -6.73 10.82 -15.48
N VAL A 98 -7.06 9.90 -16.36
CA VAL A 98 -7.69 10.20 -17.64
C VAL A 98 -9.06 10.86 -17.43
N ALA A 99 -9.90 10.30 -16.58
CA ALA A 99 -11.23 10.85 -16.27
C ALA A 99 -11.16 12.24 -15.63
N THR A 100 -10.21 12.45 -14.70
CA THR A 100 -10.00 13.73 -14.03
C THR A 100 -9.58 14.81 -15.02
N LEU A 101 -8.63 14.53 -15.91
CA LEU A 101 -8.20 15.49 -16.93
C LEU A 101 -9.31 15.79 -17.95
N ALA A 102 -10.08 14.78 -18.35
CA ALA A 102 -11.21 14.96 -19.24
C ALA A 102 -12.33 15.83 -18.64
N ALA A 103 -12.44 15.90 -17.32
CA ALA A 103 -13.43 16.74 -16.63
C ALA A 103 -13.05 18.24 -16.59
N VAL A 104 -11.79 18.59 -16.84
CA VAL A 104 -11.31 19.98 -16.84
C VAL A 104 -11.80 20.72 -18.10
N ALA A 105 -11.71 20.10 -19.27
CA ALA A 105 -12.07 20.75 -20.54
C ALA A 105 -13.52 21.26 -20.57
N PRO A 106 -14.56 20.51 -20.12
CA PRO A 106 -15.93 21.02 -20.05
C PRO A 106 -16.20 21.88 -18.81
N GLY A 107 -15.20 22.27 -18.03
CA GLY A 107 -15.34 23.09 -16.83
C GLY A 107 -16.02 22.44 -15.64
N LYS A 108 -16.09 21.08 -15.62
CA LYS A 108 -16.60 20.32 -14.46
C LYS A 108 -15.65 20.32 -13.27
N LEU A 109 -14.37 20.53 -13.53
CA LEU A 109 -13.32 20.68 -12.54
C LEU A 109 -12.42 21.85 -12.92
N THR A 110 -11.96 22.58 -11.93
CA THR A 110 -10.83 23.50 -12.09
C THR A 110 -9.52 22.73 -12.24
N ALA A 111 -8.51 23.35 -12.81
CA ALA A 111 -7.17 22.77 -12.89
C ALA A 111 -6.62 22.44 -11.50
N ALA A 112 -6.84 23.31 -10.49
CA ALA A 112 -6.39 23.08 -9.12
C ALA A 112 -7.05 21.85 -8.50
N GLU A 113 -8.36 21.66 -8.67
CA GLU A 113 -9.07 20.47 -8.19
C GLU A 113 -8.59 19.19 -8.89
N ALA A 114 -8.33 19.28 -10.21
CA ALA A 114 -7.80 18.15 -10.95
C ALA A 114 -6.41 17.74 -10.46
N PHE A 115 -5.52 18.70 -10.22
CA PHE A 115 -4.20 18.43 -9.63
C PHE A 115 -4.31 17.81 -8.26
N ALA A 116 -5.14 18.34 -7.36
CA ALA A 116 -5.33 17.82 -6.02
C ALA A 116 -5.82 16.36 -6.04
N ARG A 117 -6.76 16.03 -6.94
CA ARG A 117 -7.26 14.65 -7.10
C ARG A 117 -6.21 13.68 -7.65
N ILE A 118 -5.43 14.10 -8.65
CA ILE A 118 -4.37 13.27 -9.22
C ILE A 118 -3.26 13.05 -8.18
N ASP A 119 -2.91 14.07 -7.41
CA ASP A 119 -1.90 13.95 -6.37
C ASP A 119 -2.35 13.05 -5.23
N ALA A 120 -3.60 13.16 -4.79
CA ALA A 120 -4.19 12.27 -3.82
C ALA A 120 -4.16 10.80 -4.28
N ALA A 121 -4.51 10.53 -5.55
CA ALA A 121 -4.46 9.18 -6.10
C ALA A 121 -3.04 8.61 -6.14
N ARG A 122 -2.04 9.42 -6.52
CA ARG A 122 -0.62 9.03 -6.52
C ARG A 122 -0.11 8.74 -5.11
N ARG A 123 -0.46 9.60 -4.16
CA ARG A 123 -0.07 9.42 -2.76
C ARG A 123 -0.65 8.13 -2.21
N PHE A 124 -1.90 7.85 -2.52
CA PHE A 124 -2.57 6.63 -2.13
C PHE A 124 -1.88 5.38 -2.70
N ASP A 125 -1.57 5.36 -3.99
CA ASP A 125 -0.82 4.30 -4.64
C ASP A 125 0.53 4.04 -3.95
N ARG A 126 1.29 5.10 -3.64
CA ARG A 126 2.55 5.00 -2.90
C ARG A 126 2.37 4.37 -1.52
N ILE A 127 1.33 4.74 -0.78
CA ILE A 127 1.03 4.17 0.55
C ILE A 127 0.83 2.66 0.43
N VAL A 128 -0.08 2.22 -0.45
CA VAL A 128 -0.40 0.80 -0.60
C VAL A 128 0.80 0.01 -1.14
N HIS A 129 1.55 0.58 -2.08
CA HIS A 129 2.76 -0.02 -2.64
C HIS A 129 3.82 -0.26 -1.55
N HIS A 130 4.15 0.75 -0.75
CA HIS A 130 5.16 0.61 0.30
C HIS A 130 4.69 -0.31 1.43
N ALA A 131 3.40 -0.28 1.79
CA ALA A 131 2.82 -1.23 2.75
C ALA A 131 2.97 -2.68 2.27
N TRP A 132 2.64 -2.95 0.99
CA TRP A 132 2.82 -4.26 0.40
C TRP A 132 4.28 -4.71 0.39
N ARG A 133 5.20 -3.85 -0.08
CA ARG A 133 6.64 -4.16 -0.14
C ARG A 133 7.24 -4.42 1.24
N ALA A 134 6.95 -3.57 2.23
CA ALA A 134 7.41 -3.77 3.60
C ALA A 134 6.93 -5.13 4.14
N SER A 135 5.65 -5.44 3.98
CA SER A 135 5.05 -6.71 4.42
C SER A 135 5.67 -7.92 3.71
N ALA A 136 5.88 -7.84 2.38
CA ALA A 136 6.49 -8.92 1.61
C ALA A 136 7.93 -9.21 2.05
N HIS A 137 8.73 -8.18 2.30
CA HIS A 137 10.09 -8.34 2.78
C HIS A 137 10.16 -8.87 4.21
N LEU A 138 9.27 -8.43 5.10
CA LEU A 138 9.17 -8.93 6.48
C LEU A 138 8.81 -10.42 6.51
N LEU A 139 7.92 -10.85 5.61
CA LEU A 139 7.50 -12.26 5.50
C LEU A 139 8.45 -13.11 4.62
N GLY A 140 9.62 -12.60 4.25
CA GLY A 140 10.63 -13.33 3.45
C GLY A 140 10.22 -13.59 1.99
N ARG A 141 9.20 -12.92 1.47
CA ARG A 141 8.69 -13.06 0.10
C ARG A 141 9.08 -11.89 -0.83
N GLY A 142 9.96 -11.00 -0.37
CA GLY A 142 10.33 -9.78 -1.10
C GLY A 142 10.97 -10.02 -2.47
N GLU A 143 11.76 -11.09 -2.63
CA GLU A 143 12.43 -11.41 -3.90
C GLU A 143 11.45 -11.86 -4.99
N HIS A 144 10.38 -12.58 -4.64
CA HIS A 144 9.35 -13.00 -5.59
C HIS A 144 8.35 -11.89 -5.96
N ALA A 145 8.27 -10.84 -5.15
CA ALA A 145 7.37 -9.72 -5.38
C ALA A 145 7.94 -8.72 -6.42
N VAL A 146 9.26 -8.70 -6.63
CA VAL A 146 9.92 -7.81 -7.59
C VAL A 146 9.57 -8.19 -9.03
N ASP A 147 9.54 -9.49 -9.35
CA ASP A 147 9.40 -9.97 -10.72
C ASP A 147 8.00 -9.79 -11.32
N ALA A 148 6.98 -9.63 -10.50
CA ALA A 148 5.59 -9.59 -10.96
C ALA A 148 5.13 -8.21 -11.49
N ILE A 149 5.79 -7.12 -11.13
CA ILE A 149 5.40 -5.75 -11.52
C ILE A 149 6.42 -5.11 -12.46
N ASP A 150 7.72 -5.37 -12.30
CA ASP A 150 8.78 -4.77 -13.14
C ASP A 150 8.83 -5.34 -14.58
N GLN A 151 8.16 -6.47 -14.86
CA GLN A 151 8.10 -7.04 -16.23
C GLN A 151 7.08 -6.34 -17.15
N LYS A 152 6.46 -5.24 -16.73
CA LYS A 152 5.45 -4.51 -17.53
C LYS A 152 5.82 -3.06 -17.86
N THR A 153 7.12 -2.71 -17.82
CA THR A 153 7.56 -1.39 -18.33
C THR A 153 8.13 -1.51 -19.72
#